data_5dd4975fe7b6d01ccc9e8965ffcaa634
#
_entry.id   5dd4975fe7b6d01ccc9e8965ffcaa634
#
_cell.length_a   1.000
_cell.length_b   1.000
_cell.length_c   1.000
_cell.angle_alpha   90.00
_cell.angle_beta   90.00
_cell.angle_gamma   90.00
#
_symmetry.space_group_name_H-M   'P 1'
#
loop_
_entity.id
_entity.type
_entity.pdbx_description
1 polymer ?
#
loop_
_entity_poly.entity_id
_entity_poly.type
_entity_poly.pdbx_seq_one_letter_code
_entity_poly.pdbx_strand_id
1 'polypeptide(L)'
;VDDKARNIIKSRIRFQLDQNDLVPKILYTCNPAKNWTYSEFYKPQQDGSIANNKRFITSLIDDNPYISKHYKENLLSLDKVSKERLLFGNWEYLSDPAQLIDYEKILDCFTSDYLPSGASYISCDVARFGSDSTVIGLWSGYRVKLFQYNGKSVVEVAEIIKKLQKEYQVATSNIVVDEDGVGGGVCDILRCKGFVNNSRALENPITKTKENYDNLKSQCYYKLAELINNSNLYINADGKQKQLIIEELEQVKQKHVDKDGSNGIIPKDKVKALIGRSPDFSDCLAMRMIFEYTPKFVVSVF
;
A
#
# COMPACT_ATOMS: atom_id res chain seq x y z
N VAL A 1 -6.28 -13.28 11.23
CA VAL A 1 -5.49 -12.97 12.45
C VAL A 1 -4.57 -11.83 12.10
N ASP A 2 -4.64 -10.73 12.82
CA ASP A 2 -3.73 -9.60 12.66
C ASP A 2 -2.31 -9.95 13.14
N ASP A 3 -1.33 -9.15 12.75
CA ASP A 3 0.09 -9.39 13.07
C ASP A 3 0.36 -9.34 14.58
N LYS A 4 -0.34 -8.48 15.31
CA LYS A 4 -0.22 -8.38 16.79
C LYS A 4 -0.69 -9.65 17.48
N ALA A 5 -1.84 -10.20 17.10
CA ALA A 5 -2.35 -11.46 17.63
C ALA A 5 -1.42 -12.63 17.28
N ARG A 6 -0.86 -12.66 16.06
CA ARG A 6 0.14 -13.64 15.63
C ARG A 6 1.38 -13.62 16.53
N ASN A 7 1.92 -12.45 16.83
CA ASN A 7 3.11 -12.31 17.67
C ASN A 7 2.82 -12.71 19.12
N ILE A 8 1.63 -12.41 19.64
CA ILE A 8 1.20 -12.88 20.96
C ILE A 8 1.14 -14.41 20.99
N ILE A 9 0.55 -15.06 19.99
CA ILE A 9 0.49 -16.52 19.89
C ILE A 9 1.90 -17.12 19.89
N LYS A 10 2.81 -16.61 19.05
CA LYS A 10 4.21 -17.06 18.98
C LYS A 10 4.90 -16.98 20.35
N SER A 11 4.65 -15.94 21.13
CA SER A 11 5.26 -15.74 22.45
C SER A 11 4.72 -16.68 23.52
N ARG A 12 3.60 -17.39 23.30
CA ARG A 12 2.96 -18.28 24.26
C ARG A 12 3.37 -19.74 24.14
N ILE A 13 3.99 -20.13 23.03
CA ILE A 13 4.44 -21.50 22.79
C ILE A 13 5.82 -21.67 23.42
N ARG A 14 5.87 -21.95 24.73
CA ARG A 14 7.14 -22.00 25.49
C ARG A 14 7.17 -22.96 26.66
N PHE A 15 6.07 -23.67 26.94
CA PHE A 15 5.96 -24.50 28.16
C PHE A 15 6.46 -25.92 27.90
N GLN A 16 7.42 -26.39 28.69
CA GLN A 16 7.95 -27.77 28.74
C GLN A 16 8.39 -28.35 27.38
N LEU A 17 8.82 -27.51 26.46
CA LEU A 17 9.22 -27.95 25.09
C LEU A 17 10.49 -28.80 25.15
N ASP A 18 11.53 -28.32 25.81
CA ASP A 18 12.83 -28.98 25.87
C ASP A 18 12.76 -30.27 26.70
N GLN A 19 11.92 -30.30 27.76
CA GLN A 19 11.74 -31.48 28.64
C GLN A 19 11.08 -32.67 27.94
N ASN A 20 10.31 -32.39 26.85
CA ASN A 20 9.57 -33.39 26.10
C ASN A 20 10.08 -33.55 24.67
N ASP A 21 11.22 -32.98 24.35
CA ASP A 21 11.79 -32.96 22.98
C ASP A 21 10.77 -32.49 21.92
N LEU A 22 9.99 -31.43 22.23
CA LEU A 22 8.94 -30.91 21.38
C LEU A 22 9.42 -29.69 20.59
N VAL A 23 9.24 -29.74 19.28
CA VAL A 23 9.45 -28.60 18.40
C VAL A 23 8.16 -27.75 18.38
N PRO A 24 8.19 -26.47 18.78
CA PRO A 24 7.02 -25.63 18.75
C PRO A 24 6.52 -25.42 17.33
N LYS A 25 5.22 -25.63 17.11
CA LYS A 25 4.59 -25.50 15.80
C LYS A 25 3.35 -24.63 15.89
N ILE A 26 3.09 -23.83 14.86
CA ILE A 26 1.86 -23.07 14.70
C ILE A 26 1.27 -23.43 13.35
N LEU A 27 0.02 -23.83 13.35
CA LEU A 27 -0.78 -24.03 12.14
C LEU A 27 -1.66 -22.79 11.93
N TYR A 28 -1.55 -22.19 10.75
CA TYR A 28 -2.44 -21.13 10.29
C TYR A 28 -3.36 -21.71 9.22
N THR A 29 -4.67 -21.52 9.39
CA THR A 29 -5.66 -21.83 8.35
C THR A 29 -6.25 -20.53 7.85
N CYS A 30 -6.32 -20.37 6.54
CA CYS A 30 -6.88 -19.17 5.91
C CYS A 30 -7.36 -19.48 4.50
N ASN A 31 -8.27 -18.66 4.02
CA ASN A 31 -8.56 -18.59 2.59
C ASN A 31 -7.55 -17.69 1.89
N PRO A 32 -7.35 -17.86 0.57
CA PRO A 32 -6.49 -16.98 -0.21
C PRO A 32 -6.80 -15.50 0.05
N ALA A 33 -5.77 -14.74 0.44
CA ALA A 33 -5.85 -13.30 0.67
C ALA A 33 -4.48 -12.67 0.49
N LYS A 34 -4.41 -11.53 -0.22
CA LYS A 34 -3.17 -10.78 -0.47
C LYS A 34 -2.75 -10.00 0.79
N ASN A 35 -2.30 -10.72 1.80
CA ASN A 35 -1.82 -10.21 3.09
C ASN A 35 -0.52 -10.91 3.49
N TRP A 36 -0.14 -10.85 4.78
CA TRP A 36 1.09 -11.47 5.28
C TRP A 36 1.18 -12.98 5.02
N THR A 37 0.04 -13.70 4.87
CA THR A 37 0.08 -15.13 4.51
C THR A 37 0.51 -15.35 3.06
N TYR A 38 0.14 -14.43 2.16
CA TYR A 38 0.61 -14.43 0.79
C TYR A 38 2.12 -14.22 0.72
N SER A 39 2.64 -13.14 1.32
CA SER A 39 4.05 -12.75 1.23
C SER A 39 4.99 -13.66 2.01
N GLU A 40 4.55 -14.21 3.16
CA GLU A 40 5.41 -15.05 4.00
C GLU A 40 5.36 -16.54 3.68
N PHE A 41 4.30 -17.03 3.03
CA PHE A 41 4.10 -18.46 2.79
C PHE A 41 3.83 -18.79 1.33
N TYR A 42 2.76 -18.25 0.72
CA TYR A 42 2.37 -18.62 -0.64
C TYR A 42 3.43 -18.23 -1.66
N LYS A 43 3.78 -16.95 -1.75
CA LYS A 43 4.74 -16.47 -2.76
C LYS A 43 6.12 -17.11 -2.61
N PRO A 44 6.73 -17.18 -1.41
CA PRO A 44 7.99 -17.91 -1.24
C PRO A 44 7.91 -19.39 -1.59
N GLN A 45 6.77 -20.06 -1.39
CA GLN A 45 6.56 -21.45 -1.83
C GLN A 45 6.59 -21.55 -3.35
N GLN A 46 5.92 -20.62 -4.07
CA GLN A 46 5.91 -20.60 -5.53
C GLN A 46 7.31 -20.33 -6.11
N ASP A 47 8.05 -19.42 -5.48
CA ASP A 47 9.40 -19.04 -5.92
C ASP A 47 10.49 -20.01 -5.44
N GLY A 48 10.15 -21.04 -4.65
CA GLY A 48 11.11 -21.98 -4.06
C GLY A 48 12.00 -21.37 -2.97
N SER A 49 11.64 -20.19 -2.45
CA SER A 49 12.42 -19.44 -1.45
C SER A 49 11.85 -19.53 -0.02
N ILE A 50 10.89 -20.41 0.22
CA ILE A 50 10.27 -20.55 1.54
C ILE A 50 11.31 -21.00 2.58
N ALA A 51 11.33 -20.34 3.74
CA ALA A 51 12.27 -20.65 4.81
C ALA A 51 12.07 -22.08 5.35
N ASN A 52 13.17 -22.76 5.72
CA ASN A 52 13.16 -24.17 6.17
C ASN A 52 12.24 -24.44 7.38
N ASN A 53 11.97 -23.43 8.19
CA ASN A 53 11.06 -23.52 9.35
C ASN A 53 9.60 -23.19 9.00
N LYS A 54 9.29 -23.00 7.72
CA LYS A 54 7.93 -22.71 7.22
C LYS A 54 7.51 -23.76 6.22
N ARG A 55 6.22 -24.04 6.17
CA ARG A 55 5.62 -24.92 5.17
C ARG A 55 4.28 -24.34 4.74
N PHE A 56 4.03 -24.35 3.44
CA PHE A 56 2.74 -24.01 2.85
C PHE A 56 2.09 -25.29 2.33
N ILE A 57 0.82 -25.48 2.66
CA ILE A 57 0.03 -26.63 2.21
C ILE A 57 -1.27 -26.09 1.66
N THR A 58 -1.52 -26.33 0.37
CA THR A 58 -2.82 -26.07 -0.24
C THR A 58 -3.78 -27.19 0.14
N SER A 59 -4.99 -26.81 0.55
CA SER A 59 -6.10 -27.74 0.76
C SER A 59 -7.32 -27.17 0.08
N LEU A 60 -7.87 -27.93 -0.84
CA LEU A 60 -9.06 -27.57 -1.60
C LEU A 60 -10.29 -28.30 -1.04
N ILE A 61 -11.46 -27.83 -1.45
CA ILE A 61 -12.71 -28.43 -1.02
C ILE A 61 -12.78 -29.92 -1.37
N ASP A 62 -12.25 -30.31 -2.52
CA ASP A 62 -12.28 -31.70 -3.01
C ASP A 62 -11.29 -32.62 -2.27
N ASP A 63 -10.36 -32.08 -1.48
CA ASP A 63 -9.46 -32.84 -0.62
C ASP A 63 -10.18 -33.38 0.64
N ASN A 64 -11.36 -32.85 0.95
CA ASN A 64 -12.16 -33.28 2.09
C ASN A 64 -13.28 -34.24 1.67
N PRO A 65 -13.15 -35.56 1.91
CA PRO A 65 -14.13 -36.56 1.50
C PRO A 65 -15.47 -36.47 2.25
N TYR A 66 -15.54 -35.69 3.32
CA TYR A 66 -16.74 -35.54 4.17
C TYR A 66 -17.56 -34.29 3.83
N ILE A 67 -17.20 -33.56 2.78
CA ILE A 67 -17.89 -32.31 2.45
C ILE A 67 -19.27 -32.63 1.83
N SER A 68 -20.29 -31.86 2.23
CA SER A 68 -21.62 -32.04 1.67
C SER A 68 -21.71 -31.47 0.24
N LYS A 69 -22.52 -32.11 -0.60
CA LYS A 69 -22.83 -31.60 -1.95
C LYS A 69 -23.39 -30.16 -1.91
N HIS A 70 -24.30 -29.90 -0.95
CA HIS A 70 -24.88 -28.57 -0.76
C HIS A 70 -23.86 -27.49 -0.47
N TYR A 71 -22.78 -27.80 0.27
CA TYR A 71 -21.72 -26.84 0.53
C TYR A 71 -20.97 -26.48 -0.76
N LYS A 72 -20.66 -27.45 -1.59
CA LYS A 72 -20.03 -27.22 -2.90
C LYS A 72 -20.94 -26.43 -3.85
N GLU A 73 -22.22 -26.74 -3.88
CA GLU A 73 -23.24 -26.00 -4.65
C GLU A 73 -23.33 -24.53 -4.20
N ASN A 74 -23.32 -24.30 -2.89
CA ASN A 74 -23.29 -22.94 -2.34
C ASN A 74 -22.06 -22.16 -2.79
N LEU A 75 -20.87 -22.77 -2.78
CA LEU A 75 -19.67 -22.11 -3.28
C LEU A 75 -19.73 -21.83 -4.79
N LEU A 76 -20.35 -22.70 -5.56
CA LEU A 76 -20.58 -22.51 -7.00
C LEU A 76 -21.55 -21.37 -7.31
N SER A 77 -22.42 -20.99 -6.37
CA SER A 77 -23.35 -19.87 -6.52
C SER A 77 -22.73 -18.49 -6.21
N LEU A 78 -21.52 -18.46 -5.62
CA LEU A 78 -20.85 -17.22 -5.27
C LEU A 78 -20.43 -16.42 -6.51
N ASP A 79 -20.09 -15.13 -6.30
CA ASP A 79 -19.47 -14.31 -7.34
C ASP A 79 -18.14 -14.91 -7.83
N LYS A 80 -17.65 -14.42 -8.97
CA LYS A 80 -16.45 -14.95 -9.63
C LYS A 80 -15.22 -14.93 -8.71
N VAL A 81 -15.02 -13.83 -7.97
CA VAL A 81 -13.83 -13.64 -7.10
C VAL A 81 -13.90 -14.57 -5.91
N SER A 82 -15.06 -14.66 -5.26
CA SER A 82 -15.27 -15.57 -4.13
C SER A 82 -15.10 -17.03 -4.55
N LYS A 83 -15.55 -17.41 -5.76
CA LYS A 83 -15.30 -18.76 -6.32
C LYS A 83 -13.81 -19.02 -6.52
N GLU A 84 -13.08 -18.10 -7.13
CA GLU A 84 -11.62 -18.23 -7.33
C GLU A 84 -10.92 -18.48 -6.00
N ARG A 85 -11.27 -17.73 -4.97
CA ARG A 85 -10.66 -17.84 -3.64
C ARG A 85 -11.07 -19.09 -2.88
N LEU A 86 -12.37 -19.31 -2.74
CA LEU A 86 -12.92 -20.28 -1.78
C LEU A 86 -13.09 -21.67 -2.38
N LEU A 87 -13.39 -21.76 -3.68
CA LEU A 87 -13.58 -23.04 -4.37
C LEU A 87 -12.27 -23.54 -5.01
N PHE A 88 -11.57 -22.66 -5.71
CA PHE A 88 -10.35 -23.04 -6.46
C PHE A 88 -9.06 -22.78 -5.69
N GLY A 89 -9.12 -22.15 -4.50
CA GLY A 89 -7.92 -21.84 -3.71
C GLY A 89 -6.93 -20.93 -4.44
N ASN A 90 -7.44 -20.12 -5.38
CA ASN A 90 -6.61 -19.23 -6.17
C ASN A 90 -6.11 -18.03 -5.34
N TRP A 91 -4.81 -17.92 -5.16
CA TRP A 91 -4.16 -16.82 -4.47
C TRP A 91 -3.89 -15.62 -5.40
N GLU A 92 -3.92 -15.84 -6.71
CA GLU A 92 -3.75 -14.81 -7.73
C GLU A 92 -5.11 -14.32 -8.29
N TYR A 93 -6.16 -14.41 -7.48
CA TYR A 93 -7.50 -13.97 -7.86
C TYR A 93 -7.57 -12.48 -8.15
N LEU A 94 -8.45 -12.11 -9.07
CA LEU A 94 -8.70 -10.73 -9.46
C LEU A 94 -9.86 -10.15 -8.64
N SER A 95 -9.59 -9.01 -8.05
CA SER A 95 -10.50 -7.99 -7.47
C SER A 95 -11.51 -8.41 -6.38
N ASP A 96 -11.24 -7.95 -5.17
CA ASP A 96 -12.25 -7.60 -4.17
C ASP A 96 -13.11 -6.44 -4.73
N PRO A 97 -14.46 -6.48 -4.72
CA PRO A 97 -15.29 -5.35 -5.16
C PRO A 97 -14.98 -4.02 -4.50
N ALA A 98 -14.41 -4.06 -3.29
CA ALA A 98 -13.93 -2.87 -2.59
C ALA A 98 -12.58 -2.36 -3.11
N GLN A 99 -11.86 -3.13 -3.90
CA GLN A 99 -10.51 -2.79 -4.36
C GLN A 99 -10.56 -1.68 -5.41
N LEU A 100 -9.79 -0.61 -5.19
CA LEU A 100 -9.73 0.53 -6.11
C LEU A 100 -8.70 0.36 -7.22
N ILE A 101 -7.72 -0.54 -7.04
CA ILE A 101 -6.62 -0.75 -7.98
C ILE A 101 -6.61 -2.20 -8.43
N ASP A 102 -6.64 -2.43 -9.73
CA ASP A 102 -6.53 -3.76 -10.32
C ASP A 102 -5.11 -4.33 -10.08
N TYR A 103 -5.03 -5.58 -9.63
CA TYR A 103 -3.76 -6.21 -9.30
C TYR A 103 -2.77 -6.23 -10.47
N GLU A 104 -3.24 -6.58 -11.69
CA GLU A 104 -2.44 -6.55 -12.90
C GLU A 104 -1.84 -5.16 -13.17
N LYS A 105 -2.61 -4.11 -12.87
CA LYS A 105 -2.19 -2.73 -13.02
C LYS A 105 -1.15 -2.31 -11.99
N ILE A 106 -1.19 -2.89 -10.78
CA ILE A 106 -0.11 -2.74 -9.81
C ILE A 106 1.19 -3.32 -10.37
N LEU A 107 1.13 -4.50 -10.99
CA LEU A 107 2.31 -5.12 -11.58
C LEU A 107 2.86 -4.32 -12.76
N ASP A 108 1.99 -3.75 -13.59
CA ASP A 108 2.35 -2.89 -14.72
C ASP A 108 3.18 -1.68 -14.27
N CYS A 109 2.97 -1.14 -13.05
CA CYS A 109 3.73 -0.01 -12.53
C CYS A 109 5.24 -0.26 -12.50
N PHE A 110 5.70 -1.49 -12.44
CA PHE A 110 7.12 -1.83 -12.35
C PHE A 110 7.76 -2.12 -13.72
N THR A 111 6.98 -2.14 -14.78
CA THR A 111 7.43 -2.42 -16.15
C THR A 111 7.17 -1.27 -17.13
N SER A 112 6.42 -0.25 -16.72
CA SER A 112 6.04 0.91 -17.52
C SER A 112 7.15 1.96 -17.63
N ASP A 113 8.41 1.55 -17.85
CA ASP A 113 9.58 2.44 -17.92
C ASP A 113 9.61 3.34 -19.18
N TYR A 114 8.71 3.11 -20.12
CA TYR A 114 8.50 3.91 -21.32
C TYR A 114 7.76 5.23 -21.06
N LEU A 115 7.18 5.44 -19.88
CA LEU A 115 6.47 6.67 -19.56
C LEU A 115 7.42 7.87 -19.65
N PRO A 116 6.95 9.02 -20.19
CA PRO A 116 7.81 10.19 -20.36
C PRO A 116 8.19 10.81 -19.02
N SER A 117 9.37 11.38 -18.97
CA SER A 117 9.78 12.27 -17.88
C SER A 117 8.98 13.57 -17.94
N GLY A 118 8.88 14.25 -16.79
CA GLY A 118 8.15 15.51 -16.68
C GLY A 118 8.66 16.38 -15.55
N ALA A 119 7.83 17.28 -15.04
CA ALA A 119 8.18 18.13 -13.91
C ALA A 119 8.61 17.28 -12.70
N SER A 120 9.62 17.77 -11.97
CA SER A 120 10.16 17.08 -10.78
C SER A 120 9.35 17.45 -9.53
N TYR A 121 9.07 16.42 -8.68
CA TYR A 121 8.40 16.59 -7.40
C TYR A 121 9.08 15.73 -6.34
N ILE A 122 8.84 16.07 -5.07
CA ILE A 122 9.19 15.24 -3.92
C ILE A 122 7.94 15.05 -3.05
N SER A 123 7.64 13.81 -2.67
CA SER A 123 6.66 13.47 -1.63
C SER A 123 7.36 12.74 -0.49
N CYS A 124 6.96 12.97 0.76
CA CYS A 124 7.60 12.34 1.90
C CYS A 124 6.60 11.98 2.99
N ASP A 125 6.50 10.69 3.31
CA ASP A 125 5.87 10.20 4.54
C ASP A 125 6.95 10.08 5.63
N VAL A 126 6.78 10.83 6.73
CA VAL A 126 7.80 10.95 7.78
C VAL A 126 7.42 10.08 8.97
N ALA A 127 8.24 9.09 9.26
CA ALA A 127 8.09 8.27 10.45
C ALA A 127 8.90 8.81 11.63
N ARG A 128 8.35 8.60 12.86
CA ARG A 128 9.10 8.78 14.11
C ARG A 128 10.05 7.61 14.36
N PHE A 129 10.91 7.76 15.37
CA PHE A 129 11.68 6.65 15.93
C PHE A 129 10.74 5.49 16.32
N GLY A 130 10.91 4.33 15.69
CA GLY A 130 10.06 3.15 15.87
C GLY A 130 10.20 2.17 14.72
N SER A 131 9.16 1.37 14.50
CA SER A 131 9.10 0.35 13.45
C SER A 131 8.70 0.90 12.07
N ASP A 132 8.11 2.10 12.01
CA ASP A 132 7.65 2.73 10.77
C ASP A 132 8.83 3.38 10.04
N SER A 133 8.76 3.46 8.72
CA SER A 133 9.84 3.97 7.87
C SER A 133 9.50 5.32 7.28
N THR A 134 10.47 6.24 7.25
CA THR A 134 10.36 7.44 6.41
C THR A 134 10.55 7.04 4.96
N VAL A 135 9.59 7.37 4.11
CA VAL A 135 9.64 7.11 2.67
C VAL A 135 9.64 8.43 1.91
N ILE A 136 10.64 8.60 1.04
CA ILE A 136 10.78 9.78 0.17
C ILE A 136 10.61 9.32 -1.28
N GLY A 137 9.65 9.89 -1.99
CA GLY A 137 9.43 9.70 -3.42
C GLY A 137 10.02 10.85 -4.22
N LEU A 138 10.97 10.54 -5.10
CA LEU A 138 11.50 11.48 -6.09
C LEU A 138 10.83 11.21 -7.44
N TRP A 139 10.16 12.20 -7.96
CA TRP A 139 9.31 12.09 -9.14
C TRP A 139 9.84 12.87 -10.32
N SER A 140 9.64 12.31 -11.52
CA SER A 140 9.78 13.01 -12.81
C SER A 140 8.53 12.71 -13.65
N GLY A 141 7.59 13.63 -13.67
CA GLY A 141 6.23 13.37 -14.15
C GLY A 141 5.53 12.32 -13.27
N TYR A 142 5.17 11.19 -13.87
CA TYR A 142 4.59 10.03 -13.17
C TYR A 142 5.57 8.85 -13.06
N ARG A 143 6.83 9.11 -13.14
CA ARG A 143 7.90 8.15 -12.81
C ARG A 143 8.42 8.47 -11.43
N VAL A 144 8.51 7.47 -10.54
CA VAL A 144 8.97 7.65 -9.17
C VAL A 144 10.09 6.68 -8.81
N LYS A 145 11.06 7.19 -8.07
CA LYS A 145 12.04 6.40 -7.31
C LYS A 145 11.81 6.62 -5.83
N LEU A 146 11.68 5.53 -5.08
CA LEU A 146 11.38 5.57 -3.66
C LEU A 146 12.63 5.27 -2.84
N PHE A 147 12.84 6.06 -1.79
CA PHE A 147 13.93 5.89 -0.83
C PHE A 147 13.31 5.64 0.55
N GLN A 148 13.77 4.59 1.22
CA GLN A 148 13.31 4.21 2.55
C GLN A 148 14.41 4.45 3.58
N TYR A 149 14.07 5.07 4.70
CA TYR A 149 14.99 5.37 5.80
C TYR A 149 14.34 4.99 7.13
N ASN A 150 15.13 4.41 8.03
CA ASN A 150 14.69 4.08 9.39
C ASN A 150 15.48 4.92 10.40
N GLY A 151 14.82 5.31 11.51
CA GLY A 151 15.46 5.96 12.64
C GLY A 151 16.08 7.33 12.34
N LYS A 152 15.54 8.06 11.35
CA LYS A 152 15.98 9.40 11.01
C LYS A 152 15.26 10.47 11.82
N SER A 153 15.99 11.46 12.29
CA SER A 153 15.43 12.66 12.91
C SER A 153 14.80 13.58 11.86
N VAL A 154 13.90 14.46 12.30
CA VAL A 154 13.29 15.51 11.47
C VAL A 154 14.32 16.34 10.71
N VAL A 155 15.43 16.70 11.36
CA VAL A 155 16.52 17.48 10.74
C VAL A 155 17.22 16.68 9.65
N GLU A 156 17.57 15.41 9.91
CA GLU A 156 18.21 14.54 8.90
C GLU A 156 17.30 14.32 7.68
N VAL A 157 15.99 14.12 7.90
CA VAL A 157 15.01 13.98 6.80
C VAL A 157 14.97 15.26 5.97
N ALA A 158 14.90 16.42 6.62
CA ALA A 158 14.92 17.71 5.92
C ALA A 158 16.22 17.92 5.11
N GLU A 159 17.37 17.52 5.64
CA GLU A 159 18.66 17.59 4.92
C GLU A 159 18.71 16.66 3.71
N ILE A 160 18.19 15.43 3.83
CA ILE A 160 18.07 14.49 2.71
C ILE A 160 17.19 15.10 1.61
N ILE A 161 16.04 15.66 1.98
CA ILE A 161 15.12 16.29 1.00
C ILE A 161 15.80 17.50 0.34
N LYS A 162 16.51 18.37 1.09
CA LYS A 162 17.28 19.50 0.54
C LYS A 162 18.34 19.05 -0.46
N LYS A 163 19.04 17.94 -0.16
CA LYS A 163 20.03 17.38 -1.08
C LYS A 163 19.36 16.91 -2.38
N LEU A 164 18.28 16.16 -2.32
CA LEU A 164 17.51 15.72 -3.49
C LEU A 164 16.92 16.91 -4.25
N GLN A 165 16.38 17.89 -3.54
CA GLN A 165 15.87 19.13 -4.11
C GLN A 165 16.90 19.85 -4.97
N LYS A 166 18.12 20.01 -4.45
CA LYS A 166 19.23 20.66 -5.15
C LYS A 166 19.72 19.84 -6.35
N GLU A 167 19.90 18.53 -6.16
CA GLU A 167 20.41 17.61 -7.18
C GLU A 167 19.47 17.51 -8.39
N TYR A 168 18.16 17.41 -8.13
CA TYR A 168 17.13 17.25 -9.15
C TYR A 168 16.37 18.52 -9.49
N GLN A 169 16.83 19.67 -9.00
CA GLN A 169 16.27 21.01 -9.26
C GLN A 169 14.76 21.08 -8.99
N VAL A 170 14.30 20.48 -7.89
CA VAL A 170 12.88 20.47 -7.53
C VAL A 170 12.50 21.81 -6.90
N ALA A 171 11.48 22.48 -7.45
CA ALA A 171 10.97 23.71 -6.84
C ALA A 171 10.35 23.40 -5.46
N THR A 172 10.53 24.31 -4.48
CA THR A 172 9.96 24.12 -3.14
C THR A 172 8.44 23.94 -3.17
N SER A 173 7.75 24.62 -4.11
CA SER A 173 6.32 24.46 -4.34
C SER A 173 5.90 23.06 -4.83
N ASN A 174 6.85 22.24 -5.28
CA ASN A 174 6.67 20.87 -5.76
C ASN A 174 7.08 19.83 -4.71
N ILE A 175 7.31 20.24 -3.47
CA ILE A 175 7.62 19.35 -2.34
C ILE A 175 6.39 19.26 -1.45
N VAL A 176 5.98 18.03 -1.11
CA VAL A 176 4.91 17.75 -0.15
C VAL A 176 5.39 16.78 0.90
N VAL A 177 5.08 17.05 2.15
CA VAL A 177 5.48 16.23 3.30
C VAL A 177 4.24 16.00 4.17
N ASP A 178 4.09 14.78 4.72
CA ASP A 178 3.04 14.51 5.70
C ASP A 178 3.20 15.46 6.89
N GLU A 179 2.21 16.33 7.11
CA GLU A 179 2.24 17.34 8.18
C GLU A 179 1.69 16.79 9.50
N ASP A 180 0.94 15.67 9.44
CA ASP A 180 0.38 15.06 10.63
C ASP A 180 1.50 14.48 11.52
N GLY A 181 1.53 14.90 12.77
CA GLY A 181 2.53 14.44 13.74
C GLY A 181 3.92 15.04 13.53
N VAL A 182 4.95 14.22 13.29
CA VAL A 182 6.36 14.68 13.26
C VAL A 182 6.77 15.35 11.96
N GLY A 183 6.07 15.09 10.89
CA GLY A 183 6.40 15.66 9.58
C GLY A 183 6.18 17.18 9.53
N GLY A 184 5.36 17.76 10.40
CA GLY A 184 5.21 19.21 10.54
C GLY A 184 6.54 19.91 10.74
N GLY A 185 7.46 19.35 11.55
CA GLY A 185 8.81 19.91 11.73
C GLY A 185 9.65 19.90 10.44
N VAL A 186 9.46 18.91 9.56
CA VAL A 186 10.11 18.89 8.24
C VAL A 186 9.53 19.97 7.34
N CYS A 187 8.19 20.15 7.35
CA CYS A 187 7.50 21.21 6.61
C CYS A 187 8.03 22.61 7.00
N ASP A 188 8.19 22.87 8.30
CA ASP A 188 8.69 24.15 8.82
C ASP A 188 10.13 24.44 8.35
N ILE A 189 11.01 23.44 8.42
CA ILE A 189 12.42 23.56 7.99
C ILE A 189 12.53 23.81 6.48
N LEU A 190 11.69 23.14 5.69
CA LEU A 190 11.72 23.20 4.23
C LEU A 190 10.88 24.34 3.65
N ARG A 191 9.92 24.87 4.44
CA ARG A 191 8.87 25.80 3.99
C ARG A 191 8.13 25.26 2.77
N CYS A 192 7.85 23.95 2.78
CA CYS A 192 7.18 23.25 1.70
C CYS A 192 5.71 23.06 1.98
N LYS A 193 5.00 22.38 1.07
CA LYS A 193 3.59 22.05 1.24
C LYS A 193 3.42 20.94 2.26
N GLY A 194 2.61 21.19 3.30
CA GLY A 194 2.17 20.16 4.23
C GLY A 194 0.97 19.39 3.69
N PHE A 195 0.90 18.10 3.97
CA PHE A 195 -0.21 17.24 3.68
C PHE A 195 -0.93 16.86 4.96
N VAL A 196 -2.13 17.39 5.18
CA VAL A 196 -2.98 17.07 6.32
C VAL A 196 -4.02 16.04 5.87
N ASN A 197 -3.89 14.81 6.35
CA ASN A 197 -4.68 13.66 5.88
C ASN A 197 -6.19 13.88 5.97
N ASN A 198 -6.68 14.47 7.06
CA ASN A 198 -8.09 14.68 7.33
C ASN A 198 -8.63 16.04 6.85
N SER A 199 -7.84 16.83 6.13
CA SER A 199 -8.35 18.07 5.55
C SER A 199 -9.41 17.78 4.48
N ARG A 200 -10.20 18.79 4.17
CA ARG A 200 -11.27 18.69 3.16
C ARG A 200 -10.68 18.41 1.79
N ALA A 201 -11.39 17.61 0.99
CA ALA A 201 -11.07 17.40 -0.40
C ALA A 201 -10.97 18.74 -1.16
N LEU A 202 -10.01 18.80 -2.07
CA LEU A 202 -9.75 19.97 -2.90
C LEU A 202 -10.72 20.02 -4.08
N GLU A 203 -10.96 21.21 -4.58
CA GLU A 203 -11.75 21.42 -5.78
C GLU A 203 -10.97 20.91 -7.01
N ASN A 204 -11.68 20.26 -7.94
CA ASN A 204 -11.09 19.84 -9.19
C ASN A 204 -10.70 21.07 -10.02
N PRO A 205 -9.42 21.26 -10.39
CA PRO A 205 -8.96 22.48 -11.04
C PRO A 205 -9.54 22.67 -12.45
N ILE A 206 -10.00 21.58 -13.09
CA ILE A 206 -10.57 21.59 -14.45
C ILE A 206 -12.07 21.87 -14.41
N THR A 207 -12.82 21.05 -13.68
CA THR A 207 -14.29 21.12 -13.63
C THR A 207 -14.82 22.18 -12.67
N LYS A 208 -13.96 22.68 -11.76
CA LYS A 208 -14.33 23.61 -10.67
C LYS A 208 -15.40 23.05 -9.74
N THR A 209 -15.54 21.73 -9.69
CA THR A 209 -16.49 21.04 -8.82
C THR A 209 -15.78 20.43 -7.62
N LYS A 210 -16.49 20.34 -6.51
CA LYS A 210 -16.04 19.57 -5.34
C LYS A 210 -16.58 18.17 -5.48
N GLU A 211 -15.65 17.23 -5.58
CA GLU A 211 -15.97 15.82 -5.57
C GLU A 211 -16.25 15.34 -4.15
N ASN A 212 -17.15 14.36 -4.01
CA ASN A 212 -17.61 13.90 -2.70
C ASN A 212 -16.66 12.84 -2.11
N TYR A 213 -15.54 13.30 -1.55
CA TYR A 213 -14.59 12.45 -0.81
C TYR A 213 -14.67 12.67 0.70
N ASP A 214 -14.40 11.64 1.50
CA ASP A 214 -14.35 11.73 2.97
C ASP A 214 -13.34 12.80 3.43
N ASN A 215 -12.18 12.86 2.77
CA ASN A 215 -11.08 13.77 3.08
C ASN A 215 -10.05 13.84 1.93
N LEU A 216 -9.03 14.68 2.09
CA LEU A 216 -7.95 14.87 1.13
C LEU A 216 -7.17 13.56 0.88
N LYS A 217 -6.92 12.75 1.92
CA LYS A 217 -6.25 11.46 1.79
C LYS A 217 -7.02 10.54 0.84
N SER A 218 -8.32 10.39 1.05
CA SER A 218 -9.18 9.59 0.17
C SER A 218 -9.13 10.09 -1.28
N GLN A 219 -9.29 11.40 -1.49
CA GLN A 219 -9.19 12.00 -2.82
C GLN A 219 -7.87 11.66 -3.52
N CYS A 220 -6.74 11.79 -2.83
CA CYS A 220 -5.43 11.49 -3.39
C CYS A 220 -5.24 10.00 -3.70
N TYR A 221 -5.77 9.11 -2.87
CA TYR A 221 -5.74 7.67 -3.14
C TYR A 221 -6.60 7.27 -4.35
N TYR A 222 -7.78 7.86 -4.51
CA TYR A 222 -8.59 7.64 -5.71
C TYR A 222 -7.89 8.14 -6.97
N LYS A 223 -7.19 9.28 -6.89
CA LYS A 223 -6.39 9.78 -8.02
C LYS A 223 -5.18 8.88 -8.33
N LEU A 224 -4.52 8.36 -7.30
CA LEU A 224 -3.45 7.37 -7.47
C LEU A 224 -3.99 6.09 -8.13
N ALA A 225 -5.14 5.59 -7.68
CA ALA A 225 -5.79 4.42 -8.26
C ALA A 225 -6.15 4.64 -9.75
N GLU A 226 -6.69 5.81 -10.10
CA GLU A 226 -6.96 6.20 -11.49
C GLU A 226 -5.70 6.13 -12.36
N LEU A 227 -4.58 6.70 -11.89
CA LEU A 227 -3.32 6.69 -12.62
C LEU A 227 -2.77 5.27 -12.83
N ILE A 228 -2.82 4.44 -11.79
CA ILE A 228 -2.36 3.05 -11.86
C ILE A 228 -3.24 2.24 -12.81
N ASN A 229 -4.56 2.31 -12.67
CA ASN A 229 -5.50 1.57 -13.52
C ASN A 229 -5.40 1.95 -15.00
N ASN A 230 -4.99 3.19 -15.30
CA ASN A 230 -4.72 3.66 -16.65
C ASN A 230 -3.28 3.38 -17.11
N SER A 231 -2.47 2.61 -16.36
CA SER A 231 -1.05 2.31 -16.65
C SER A 231 -0.19 3.59 -16.84
N ASN A 232 -0.50 4.65 -16.11
CA ASN A 232 0.16 5.96 -16.19
C ASN A 232 1.13 6.21 -15.01
N LEU A 233 1.57 5.17 -14.30
CA LEU A 233 2.54 5.28 -13.22
C LEU A 233 3.68 4.29 -13.46
N TYR A 234 4.93 4.75 -13.29
CA TYR A 234 6.12 3.90 -13.23
C TYR A 234 6.81 4.02 -11.89
N ILE A 235 7.04 2.90 -11.22
CA ILE A 235 7.73 2.81 -9.92
C ILE A 235 9.06 2.07 -10.12
N ASN A 236 10.16 2.80 -9.98
CA ASN A 236 11.48 2.20 -10.01
C ASN A 236 11.80 1.64 -8.60
N ALA A 237 11.59 0.35 -8.41
CA ALA A 237 11.82 -0.37 -7.16
C ALA A 237 12.44 -1.74 -7.42
N ASP A 238 13.30 -2.19 -6.52
CA ASP A 238 13.91 -3.50 -6.54
C ASP A 238 13.05 -4.59 -5.87
N GLY A 239 13.54 -5.84 -5.86
CA GLY A 239 12.78 -7.02 -5.48
C GLY A 239 12.02 -6.92 -4.16
N LYS A 240 12.70 -6.57 -3.04
CA LYS A 240 12.05 -6.48 -1.71
C LYS A 240 11.14 -5.27 -1.61
N GLN A 241 11.59 -4.12 -2.09
CA GLN A 241 10.81 -2.90 -2.07
C GLN A 241 9.55 -3.02 -2.94
N LYS A 242 9.70 -3.62 -4.14
CA LYS A 242 8.59 -3.95 -5.03
C LYS A 242 7.51 -4.78 -4.32
N GLN A 243 7.90 -5.81 -3.57
CA GLN A 243 6.98 -6.66 -2.83
C GLN A 243 6.19 -5.86 -1.78
N LEU A 244 6.86 -5.01 -1.00
CA LEU A 244 6.21 -4.18 0.00
C LEU A 244 5.20 -3.20 -0.61
N ILE A 245 5.54 -2.60 -1.75
CA ILE A 245 4.66 -1.67 -2.47
C ILE A 245 3.42 -2.40 -3.00
N ILE A 246 3.58 -3.60 -3.58
CA ILE A 246 2.45 -4.41 -4.06
C ILE A 246 1.49 -4.70 -2.91
N GLU A 247 2.00 -5.18 -1.75
CA GLU A 247 1.16 -5.45 -0.58
C GLU A 247 0.35 -4.24 -0.13
N GLU A 248 0.96 -3.06 -0.13
CA GLU A 248 0.28 -1.83 0.29
C GLU A 248 -0.76 -1.37 -0.71
N LEU A 249 -0.42 -1.37 -2.01
CA LEU A 249 -1.35 -0.93 -3.07
C LEU A 249 -2.57 -1.86 -3.18
N GLU A 250 -2.42 -3.15 -2.89
CA GLU A 250 -3.55 -4.09 -2.83
C GLU A 250 -4.52 -3.79 -1.67
N GLN A 251 -4.08 -3.07 -0.64
CA GLN A 251 -4.96 -2.66 0.45
C GLN A 251 -5.62 -1.30 0.21
N VAL A 252 -5.43 -0.70 -0.95
CA VAL A 252 -6.16 0.51 -1.34
C VAL A 252 -7.60 0.11 -1.72
N LYS A 253 -8.48 0.17 -0.73
CA LYS A 253 -9.86 -0.31 -0.83
C LYS A 253 -10.84 0.78 -0.44
N GLN A 254 -11.99 0.78 -1.12
CA GLN A 254 -13.12 1.63 -0.77
C GLN A 254 -13.69 1.24 0.59
N LYS A 255 -14.07 2.23 1.37
CA LYS A 255 -14.59 2.04 2.74
C LYS A 255 -16.04 1.53 2.75
N HIS A 256 -16.85 1.97 1.81
CA HIS A 256 -18.28 1.68 1.71
C HIS A 256 -18.65 1.33 0.27
N VAL A 257 -18.75 0.02 -0.04
CA VAL A 257 -19.05 -0.44 -1.39
C VAL A 257 -20.54 -0.26 -1.73
N ASP A 258 -21.43 -0.34 -0.74
CA ASP A 258 -22.89 -0.44 -0.94
C ASP A 258 -23.66 0.78 -0.39
N LYS A 259 -23.02 1.91 -0.15
CA LYS A 259 -23.69 3.09 0.42
C LYS A 259 -23.55 4.30 -0.48
N ASP A 260 -24.68 4.96 -0.75
CA ASP A 260 -24.72 6.32 -1.27
C ASP A 260 -24.10 7.26 -0.22
N GLY A 261 -22.81 7.53 -0.35
CA GLY A 261 -22.04 8.33 0.58
C GLY A 261 -20.80 8.93 -0.08
N SER A 262 -19.94 9.54 0.74
CA SER A 262 -18.66 10.05 0.27
C SER A 262 -17.68 8.92 -0.05
N ASN A 263 -16.83 9.15 -1.04
CA ASN A 263 -15.77 8.24 -1.43
C ASN A 263 -14.66 8.23 -0.38
N GLY A 264 -14.57 7.15 0.40
CA GLY A 264 -13.57 6.96 1.43
C GLY A 264 -12.71 5.74 1.16
N ILE A 265 -11.53 5.69 1.78
CA ILE A 265 -10.67 4.51 1.81
C ILE A 265 -10.67 3.88 3.19
N ILE A 266 -10.32 2.60 3.28
CA ILE A 266 -10.20 1.92 4.57
C ILE A 266 -9.15 2.62 5.46
N PRO A 267 -9.39 2.72 6.79
CA PRO A 267 -8.48 3.40 7.70
C PRO A 267 -7.09 2.76 7.77
N LYS A 268 -6.05 3.58 7.98
CA LYS A 268 -4.64 3.15 8.10
C LYS A 268 -4.46 2.01 9.12
N ASP A 269 -5.18 2.05 10.24
CA ASP A 269 -5.08 0.99 11.27
C ASP A 269 -5.58 -0.36 10.77
N LYS A 270 -6.61 -0.38 9.92
CA LYS A 270 -7.07 -1.62 9.27
C LYS A 270 -6.03 -2.14 8.29
N VAL A 271 -5.40 -1.27 7.50
CA VAL A 271 -4.30 -1.66 6.61
C VAL A 271 -3.14 -2.22 7.42
N LYS A 272 -2.72 -1.54 8.50
CA LYS A 272 -1.68 -2.03 9.42
C LYS A 272 -1.99 -3.42 10.00
N ALA A 273 -3.24 -3.67 10.37
CA ALA A 273 -3.66 -4.98 10.86
C ALA A 273 -3.59 -6.08 9.80
N LEU A 274 -3.81 -5.74 8.52
CA LEU A 274 -3.79 -6.68 7.41
C LEU A 274 -2.36 -7.05 6.99
N ILE A 275 -1.46 -6.06 6.86
CA ILE A 275 -0.11 -6.28 6.34
C ILE A 275 0.98 -6.32 7.43
N GLY A 276 0.63 -6.06 8.70
CA GLY A 276 1.54 -6.14 9.86
C GLY A 276 2.48 -4.94 10.01
N ARG A 277 2.35 -3.89 9.19
CA ARG A 277 3.17 -2.68 9.17
C ARG A 277 2.41 -1.47 8.66
N SER A 278 3.01 -0.29 8.77
CA SER A 278 2.47 0.93 8.19
C SER A 278 2.55 0.89 6.65
N PRO A 279 1.57 1.43 5.91
CA PRO A 279 1.58 1.51 4.46
C PRO A 279 2.33 2.77 3.96
N ASP A 280 3.59 2.94 4.41
CA ASP A 280 4.37 4.17 4.23
C ASP A 280 4.70 4.46 2.74
N PHE A 281 4.87 3.42 1.91
CA PHE A 281 5.10 3.59 0.48
C PHE A 281 3.84 4.10 -0.23
N SER A 282 2.69 3.49 0.02
CA SER A 282 1.44 3.92 -0.61
C SER A 282 0.99 5.29 -0.12
N ASP A 283 1.21 5.63 1.16
CA ASP A 283 0.96 6.97 1.70
C ASP A 283 1.85 8.01 0.99
N CYS A 284 3.16 7.72 0.82
CA CYS A 284 4.08 8.59 0.07
C CYS A 284 3.66 8.78 -1.40
N LEU A 285 3.20 7.71 -2.07
CA LEU A 285 2.71 7.78 -3.45
C LEU A 285 1.42 8.62 -3.55
N ALA A 286 0.48 8.41 -2.64
CA ALA A 286 -0.81 9.11 -2.63
C ALA A 286 -0.64 10.62 -2.40
N MET A 287 0.23 11.03 -1.48
CA MET A 287 0.47 12.45 -1.19
C MET A 287 0.90 13.26 -2.41
N ARG A 288 1.67 12.67 -3.34
CA ARG A 288 2.06 13.33 -4.60
C ARG A 288 0.85 13.80 -5.42
N MET A 289 -0.28 13.10 -5.29
CA MET A 289 -1.49 13.40 -6.05
C MET A 289 -2.12 14.74 -5.70
N ILE A 290 -1.76 15.37 -4.58
CA ILE A 290 -2.22 16.71 -4.22
C ILE A 290 -1.90 17.75 -5.30
N PHE A 291 -0.81 17.55 -6.04
CA PHE A 291 -0.40 18.47 -7.11
C PHE A 291 -1.29 18.38 -8.35
N GLU A 292 -2.10 17.34 -8.50
CA GLU A 292 -3.09 17.23 -9.56
C GLU A 292 -4.30 18.16 -9.31
N TYR A 293 -4.51 18.56 -8.07
CA TYR A 293 -5.56 19.47 -7.63
C TYR A 293 -5.05 20.89 -7.35
N THR A 294 -3.75 21.14 -7.53
CA THR A 294 -3.16 22.47 -7.38
C THR A 294 -3.12 23.17 -8.75
N PRO A 295 -3.62 24.41 -8.90
CA PRO A 295 -3.54 25.13 -10.17
C PRO A 295 -2.09 25.23 -10.64
N LYS A 296 -1.83 24.78 -11.87
CA LYS A 296 -0.52 24.98 -12.51
C LYS A 296 -0.51 26.41 -13.05
N PHE A 297 0.37 27.27 -12.52
CA PHE A 297 0.63 28.55 -13.15
C PHE A 297 1.38 28.30 -14.46
N VAL A 298 0.70 28.47 -15.59
CA VAL A 298 1.34 28.56 -16.90
C VAL A 298 1.85 29.99 -17.01
N VAL A 299 3.15 30.19 -16.82
CA VAL A 299 3.78 31.46 -17.19
C VAL A 299 3.89 31.46 -18.70
N SER A 300 2.97 32.13 -19.38
CA SER A 300 3.12 32.47 -20.80
C SER A 300 4.19 33.54 -20.85
N VAL A 301 5.38 33.18 -21.30
CA VAL A 301 6.38 34.19 -21.72
C VAL A 301 5.94 34.65 -23.08
N PHE A 302 5.43 35.88 -23.14
CA PHE A 302 5.18 36.61 -24.39
C PHE A 302 6.48 37.21 -24.91
#